data_7889d180606bcdb6ea4230287d06e616
#
_entry.id   7889d180606bcdb6ea4230287d06e616
#
_cell.length_a   1.000
_cell.length_b   1.000
_cell.length_c   1.000
_cell.angle_alpha   90.00
_cell.angle_beta   90.00
_cell.angle_gamma   90.00
#
_symmetry.space_group_name_H-M   'P 1'
#
loop_
_entity.id
_entity.type
_entity.pdbx_description
1 polymer ?
#
loop_
_entity_poly.entity_id
_entity_poly.type
_entity_poly.pdbx_seq_one_letter_code
_entity_poly.pdbx_strand_id
1 'polypeptide(L)'
;RGYGNPGKMYIKTNSGEEHDKEYNSFWGEESTWRVPFRCKICPDAIGDSSDLAALDTWPGGSPVGEDEGFNAAIIRTKKGYDLVHDARDAGYIKIGNHLKIEDINDFQPHQVSKKKAVYARHQGMKNGNRPTLNTKNLRIKELYDLNTKEFNENEAKGISSRLTKI
;
A
#
# COMPACT_ATOMS: atom_id res chain seq x y z
N ARG A 1 -1.51 -9.40 15.10
CA ARG A 1 -2.87 -9.82 14.74
C ARG A 1 -3.03 -11.27 15.16
N GLY A 2 -4.24 -11.73 15.38
CA GLY A 2 -4.45 -13.13 15.75
C GLY A 2 -5.63 -13.36 16.70
N TYR A 3 -6.35 -12.31 17.04
CA TYR A 3 -7.46 -12.33 17.97
C TYR A 3 -8.75 -11.86 17.27
N GLY A 4 -9.17 -12.59 16.26
CA GLY A 4 -10.29 -12.22 15.40
C GLY A 4 -9.85 -11.50 14.12
N ASN A 5 -10.78 -11.14 13.25
CA ASN A 5 -10.56 -10.41 12.02
C ASN A 5 -11.52 -9.21 11.93
N PRO A 6 -11.06 -7.97 12.05
CA PRO A 6 -9.65 -7.56 12.02
C PRO A 6 -8.86 -7.85 13.31
N GLY A 7 -9.51 -8.13 14.43
CA GLY A 7 -8.89 -8.36 15.71
C GLY A 7 -8.11 -7.15 16.26
N LYS A 8 -7.67 -7.25 17.50
CA LYS A 8 -6.81 -6.22 18.09
C LYS A 8 -5.37 -6.31 17.58
N MET A 9 -4.69 -5.18 17.51
CA MET A 9 -3.23 -5.14 17.44
C MET A 9 -2.66 -5.52 18.79
N TYR A 10 -1.75 -6.46 18.81
CA TYR A 10 -1.10 -6.94 20.03
C TYR A 10 0.40 -6.80 19.91
N ILE A 11 1.02 -6.26 20.95
CA ILE A 11 2.47 -6.08 21.05
C ILE A 11 2.93 -6.65 22.38
N LYS A 12 3.93 -7.53 22.32
CA LYS A 12 4.66 -7.99 23.49
C LYS A 12 6.11 -7.52 23.39
N THR A 13 6.57 -6.82 24.42
CA THR A 13 7.94 -6.33 24.49
C THR A 13 8.88 -7.45 24.96
N ASN A 14 10.19 -7.26 24.77
CA ASN A 14 11.19 -8.18 25.31
C ASN A 14 11.22 -8.20 26.85
N SER A 15 10.71 -7.15 27.51
CA SER A 15 10.52 -7.11 28.97
C SER A 15 9.30 -7.89 29.45
N GLY A 16 8.47 -8.41 28.53
CA GLY A 16 7.26 -9.16 28.84
C GLY A 16 6.00 -8.29 29.01
N GLU A 17 6.09 -6.98 28.83
CA GLU A 17 4.93 -6.09 28.83
C GLU A 17 4.07 -6.37 27.61
N GLU A 18 2.76 -6.39 27.81
CA GLU A 18 1.77 -6.69 26.77
C GLU A 18 0.83 -5.50 26.59
N HIS A 19 0.61 -5.12 25.33
CA HIS A 19 -0.26 -4.02 24.95
C HIS A 19 -1.18 -4.46 23.83
N ASP A 20 -2.44 -4.06 23.89
CA ASP A 20 -3.38 -4.24 22.80
C ASP A 20 -4.07 -2.92 22.44
N LYS A 21 -4.53 -2.80 21.22
CA LYS A 21 -5.27 -1.64 20.73
C LYS A 21 -6.22 -2.10 19.62
N GLU A 22 -7.42 -1.51 19.59
CA GLU A 22 -8.37 -1.77 18.52
C GLU A 22 -7.75 -1.46 17.14
N TYR A 23 -7.99 -2.32 16.16
CA TYR A 23 -7.41 -2.24 14.84
C TYR A 23 -7.64 -0.85 14.19
N ASN A 24 -8.89 -0.40 14.13
CA ASN A 24 -9.23 0.88 13.52
C ASN A 24 -8.62 2.07 14.26
N SER A 25 -8.50 1.98 15.58
CA SER A 25 -7.83 3.00 16.39
C SER A 25 -6.33 3.08 16.11
N PHE A 26 -5.70 1.96 15.78
CA PHE A 26 -4.28 1.92 15.41
C PHE A 26 -4.04 2.50 14.01
N TRP A 27 -4.86 2.10 13.03
CA TRP A 27 -4.67 2.46 11.62
C TRP A 27 -5.30 3.81 11.23
N GLY A 28 -6.29 4.29 11.98
CA GLY A 28 -7.03 5.52 11.67
C GLY A 28 -6.25 6.81 11.91
N GLU A 29 -5.13 6.78 12.62
CA GLU A 29 -4.35 7.96 12.98
C GLU A 29 -3.11 8.17 12.10
N GLU A 30 -3.23 7.95 10.79
CA GLU A 30 -2.11 8.05 9.83
C GLU A 30 -1.35 9.40 9.88
N SER A 31 -2.01 10.47 10.28
CA SER A 31 -1.39 11.80 10.41
C SER A 31 -0.29 11.83 11.48
N THR A 32 -0.34 10.91 12.45
CA THR A 32 0.64 10.81 13.54
C THR A 32 1.84 9.96 13.16
N TRP A 33 1.75 9.19 12.08
CA TRP A 33 2.81 8.28 11.67
C TRP A 33 4.02 9.02 11.13
N ARG A 34 5.18 8.74 11.69
CA ARG A 34 6.47 9.24 11.21
C ARG A 34 6.94 8.47 9.97
N VAL A 35 6.14 8.48 8.92
CA VAL A 35 6.50 7.82 7.66
C VAL A 35 7.63 8.59 6.99
N PRO A 36 8.76 7.95 6.65
CA PRO A 36 9.86 8.60 5.95
C PRO A 36 9.40 9.31 4.67
N PHE A 37 9.97 10.49 4.40
CA PHE A 37 9.58 11.29 3.24
C PHE A 37 9.68 10.52 1.92
N ARG A 38 10.73 9.70 1.76
CA ARG A 38 10.90 8.83 0.59
C ARG A 38 9.70 7.92 0.31
N CYS A 39 9.00 7.46 1.35
CA CYS A 39 7.80 6.62 1.19
C CYS A 39 6.62 7.42 0.63
N LYS A 40 6.56 8.72 0.88
CA LYS A 40 5.52 9.60 0.35
C LYS A 40 5.68 9.86 -1.15
N ILE A 41 6.90 9.79 -1.68
CA ILE A 41 7.23 10.05 -3.09
C ILE A 41 7.60 8.78 -3.87
N CYS A 42 7.56 7.62 -3.22
CA CYS A 42 7.91 6.34 -3.84
C CYS A 42 6.90 5.99 -4.94
N PRO A 43 7.35 5.71 -6.18
CA PRO A 43 6.45 5.32 -7.27
C PRO A 43 5.93 3.89 -7.13
N ASP A 44 6.57 3.08 -6.29
CA ASP A 44 6.18 1.72 -6.03
C ASP A 44 5.21 1.63 -4.85
N ALA A 45 3.93 1.55 -5.15
CA ALA A 45 2.87 1.41 -4.15
C ALA A 45 2.49 -0.05 -3.84
N ILE A 46 2.85 -0.99 -4.73
CA ILE A 46 2.36 -2.36 -4.71
C ILE A 46 3.46 -3.41 -4.91
N GLY A 47 4.72 -3.05 -4.64
CA GLY A 47 5.86 -3.94 -4.84
C GLY A 47 6.10 -4.28 -6.31
N ASP A 48 6.07 -3.28 -7.22
CA ASP A 48 6.18 -3.46 -8.67
C ASP A 48 7.47 -4.20 -9.08
N SER A 49 8.53 -4.06 -8.29
CA SER A 49 9.84 -4.69 -8.54
C SER A 49 9.98 -6.07 -7.90
N SER A 50 8.97 -6.57 -7.20
CA SER A 50 9.02 -7.88 -6.54
C SER A 50 8.55 -9.00 -7.47
N ASP A 51 9.06 -10.22 -7.26
CA ASP A 51 8.58 -11.43 -7.92
C ASP A 51 7.12 -11.72 -7.53
N LEU A 52 6.77 -11.39 -6.29
CA LEU A 52 5.48 -11.62 -5.65
C LEU A 52 5.16 -10.49 -4.69
N ALA A 53 3.92 -10.01 -4.67
CA ALA A 53 3.40 -9.14 -3.63
C ALA A 53 2.12 -9.71 -3.03
N ALA A 54 2.06 -9.81 -1.71
CA ALA A 54 0.84 -10.20 -1.00
C ALA A 54 0.09 -8.97 -0.51
N LEU A 55 -1.24 -9.05 -0.48
CA LEU A 55 -2.13 -7.98 -0.03
C LEU A 55 -3.34 -8.55 0.70
N ASP A 56 -3.92 -7.75 1.59
CA ASP A 56 -5.19 -8.07 2.23
C ASP A 56 -6.34 -7.90 1.24
N THR A 57 -7.33 -8.81 1.28
CA THR A 57 -8.49 -8.80 0.40
C THR A 57 -9.72 -8.30 1.17
N TRP A 58 -9.77 -7.03 1.48
CA TRP A 58 -10.87 -6.45 2.22
C TRP A 58 -11.72 -5.56 1.30
N PRO A 59 -12.96 -5.96 1.03
CA PRO A 59 -13.86 -5.17 0.20
C PRO A 59 -13.92 -3.70 0.67
N GLY A 60 -13.79 -2.76 -0.27
CA GLY A 60 -13.73 -1.33 0.05
C GLY A 60 -12.47 -0.90 0.83
N GLY A 61 -11.47 -1.77 0.96
CA GLY A 61 -10.20 -1.46 1.61
C GLY A 61 -10.22 -1.43 3.14
N SER A 62 -11.30 -1.90 3.76
CA SER A 62 -11.45 -1.92 5.22
C SER A 62 -11.95 -3.28 5.71
N PRO A 63 -11.43 -3.76 6.85
CA PRO A 63 -11.92 -5.00 7.43
C PRO A 63 -13.33 -4.81 7.97
N VAL A 64 -14.20 -5.75 7.65
CA VAL A 64 -15.58 -5.79 8.14
C VAL A 64 -15.90 -7.18 8.69
N GLY A 65 -16.46 -7.24 9.90
CA GLY A 65 -16.94 -8.49 10.51
C GLY A 65 -15.84 -9.43 11.01
N GLU A 66 -16.24 -10.67 11.23
CA GLU A 66 -15.46 -11.77 11.82
C GLU A 66 -14.95 -12.78 10.78
N ASP A 67 -14.73 -12.34 9.55
CA ASP A 67 -14.22 -13.21 8.48
C ASP A 67 -12.87 -13.82 8.84
N GLU A 68 -12.63 -15.06 8.40
CA GLU A 68 -11.33 -15.72 8.53
C GLU A 68 -10.20 -14.92 7.88
N GLY A 69 -10.55 -14.12 6.88
CA GLY A 69 -9.65 -13.28 6.09
C GLY A 69 -8.89 -14.08 5.05
N PHE A 70 -8.74 -13.48 3.89
CA PHE A 70 -7.94 -14.00 2.80
C PHE A 70 -6.82 -13.01 2.46
N ASN A 71 -5.79 -13.51 1.82
CA ASN A 71 -4.78 -12.69 1.17
C ASN A 71 -4.82 -12.95 -0.33
N ALA A 72 -4.58 -11.92 -1.13
CA ALA A 72 -4.29 -12.10 -2.53
C ALA A 72 -2.78 -12.03 -2.78
N ALA A 73 -2.36 -12.59 -3.90
CA ALA A 73 -0.99 -12.53 -4.37
C ALA A 73 -0.95 -12.02 -5.81
N ILE A 74 -0.16 -10.98 -6.06
CA ILE A 74 0.17 -10.52 -7.40
C ILE A 74 1.49 -11.17 -7.78
N ILE A 75 1.45 -12.10 -8.72
CA ILE A 75 2.62 -12.85 -9.20
C ILE A 75 3.10 -12.21 -10.49
N ARG A 76 4.38 -11.80 -10.57
CA ARG A 76 4.94 -11.06 -11.71
C ARG A 76 5.99 -11.82 -12.49
N THR A 77 6.63 -12.80 -11.88
CA THR A 77 7.71 -13.56 -12.52
C THR A 77 7.50 -15.05 -12.40
N LYS A 78 8.21 -15.83 -13.22
CA LYS A 78 8.22 -17.28 -13.11
C LYS A 78 8.69 -17.73 -11.73
N LYS A 79 9.68 -17.07 -11.14
CA LYS A 79 10.19 -17.39 -9.81
C LYS A 79 9.10 -17.20 -8.74
N GLY A 80 8.32 -16.10 -8.80
CA GLY A 80 7.18 -15.90 -7.91
C GLY A 80 6.10 -16.96 -8.11
N TYR A 81 5.84 -17.33 -9.36
CA TYR A 81 4.89 -18.40 -9.68
C TYR A 81 5.32 -19.74 -9.09
N ASP A 82 6.56 -20.16 -9.33
CA ASP A 82 7.10 -21.43 -8.84
C ASP A 82 7.03 -21.46 -7.31
N LEU A 83 7.45 -20.38 -6.62
CA LEU A 83 7.39 -20.27 -5.16
C LEU A 83 5.98 -20.51 -4.59
N VAL A 84 4.96 -19.89 -5.21
CA VAL A 84 3.56 -20.05 -4.76
C VAL A 84 3.07 -21.47 -4.98
N HIS A 85 3.41 -22.09 -6.12
CA HIS A 85 3.00 -23.44 -6.42
C HIS A 85 3.72 -24.46 -5.54
N ASP A 86 5.02 -24.31 -5.30
CA ASP A 86 5.78 -25.16 -4.38
C ASP A 86 5.23 -25.09 -2.95
N ALA A 87 4.86 -23.87 -2.49
CA ALA A 87 4.26 -23.70 -1.17
C ALA A 87 2.87 -24.36 -1.07
N ARG A 88 2.07 -24.31 -2.15
CA ARG A 88 0.78 -25.04 -2.24
C ARG A 88 1.02 -26.55 -2.17
N ASP A 89 1.93 -27.07 -2.98
CA ASP A 89 2.19 -28.49 -3.11
C ASP A 89 2.80 -29.08 -1.82
N ALA A 90 3.56 -28.27 -1.09
CA ALA A 90 4.05 -28.57 0.25
C ALA A 90 3.00 -28.41 1.37
N GLY A 91 1.79 -27.96 1.05
CA GLY A 91 0.68 -27.82 2.00
C GLY A 91 0.74 -26.59 2.90
N TYR A 92 1.63 -25.63 2.64
CA TYR A 92 1.74 -24.40 3.43
C TYR A 92 0.63 -23.38 3.14
N ILE A 93 0.08 -23.40 1.93
CA ILE A 93 -1.00 -22.49 1.51
C ILE A 93 -2.06 -23.24 0.72
N LYS A 94 -3.26 -22.66 0.66
CA LYS A 94 -4.33 -23.07 -0.25
C LYS A 94 -4.54 -21.95 -1.24
N ILE A 95 -4.61 -22.27 -2.53
CA ILE A 95 -4.92 -21.31 -3.58
C ILE A 95 -6.44 -21.33 -3.80
N GLY A 96 -7.05 -20.18 -3.72
CA GLY A 96 -8.47 -19.96 -4.03
C GLY A 96 -8.69 -19.55 -5.49
N ASN A 97 -9.58 -18.62 -5.69
CA ASN A 97 -9.98 -18.15 -7.01
C ASN A 97 -8.97 -17.17 -7.63
N HIS A 98 -8.93 -17.13 -8.95
CA HIS A 98 -8.27 -16.03 -9.65
C HIS A 98 -9.05 -14.73 -9.48
N LEU A 99 -8.33 -13.65 -9.20
CA LEU A 99 -8.88 -12.31 -9.05
C LEU A 99 -8.66 -11.49 -10.32
N LYS A 100 -9.57 -10.55 -10.58
CA LYS A 100 -9.41 -9.54 -11.62
C LYS A 100 -8.70 -8.31 -11.03
N ILE A 101 -8.21 -7.45 -11.91
CA ILE A 101 -7.54 -6.21 -11.46
C ILE A 101 -8.51 -5.27 -10.74
N GLU A 102 -9.78 -5.29 -11.10
CA GLU A 102 -10.85 -4.52 -10.47
C GLU A 102 -11.04 -4.94 -9.01
N ASP A 103 -10.99 -6.25 -8.72
CA ASP A 103 -11.06 -6.77 -7.35
C ASP A 103 -9.87 -6.27 -6.52
N ILE A 104 -8.66 -6.29 -7.09
CA ILE A 104 -7.46 -5.78 -6.42
C ILE A 104 -7.58 -4.28 -6.12
N ASN A 105 -8.14 -3.50 -7.03
CA ASN A 105 -8.36 -2.08 -6.83
C ASN A 105 -9.37 -1.80 -5.71
N ASP A 106 -10.42 -2.61 -5.59
CA ASP A 106 -11.40 -2.52 -4.51
C ASP A 106 -10.79 -2.88 -3.15
N PHE A 107 -9.98 -3.91 -3.09
CA PHE A 107 -9.31 -4.33 -1.85
C PHE A 107 -8.25 -3.33 -1.36
N GLN A 108 -7.65 -2.55 -2.27
CA GLN A 108 -6.51 -1.67 -1.96
C GLN A 108 -6.69 -0.24 -2.51
N PRO A 109 -7.81 0.45 -2.25
CA PRO A 109 -8.11 1.76 -2.84
C PRO A 109 -7.08 2.83 -2.45
N HIS A 110 -6.49 2.74 -1.26
CA HIS A 110 -5.44 3.66 -0.81
C HIS A 110 -4.12 3.47 -1.60
N GLN A 111 -3.78 2.26 -2.04
CA GLN A 111 -2.62 2.03 -2.90
C GLN A 111 -2.88 2.54 -4.32
N VAL A 112 -4.10 2.38 -4.82
CA VAL A 112 -4.53 2.98 -6.10
C VAL A 112 -4.40 4.51 -6.04
N SER A 113 -4.95 5.14 -5.00
CA SER A 113 -4.84 6.59 -4.78
C SER A 113 -3.39 7.05 -4.69
N LYS A 114 -2.56 6.34 -3.92
CA LYS A 114 -1.13 6.63 -3.82
C LYS A 114 -0.43 6.58 -5.17
N LYS A 115 -0.70 5.56 -5.98
CA LYS A 115 -0.09 5.40 -7.30
C LYS A 115 -0.49 6.53 -8.26
N LYS A 116 -1.75 6.95 -8.22
CA LYS A 116 -2.24 8.10 -8.98
C LYS A 116 -1.62 9.43 -8.53
N ALA A 117 -1.27 9.58 -7.26
CA ALA A 117 -0.75 10.81 -6.67
C ALA A 117 0.73 11.07 -6.95
N VAL A 118 1.52 10.03 -7.22
CA VAL A 118 2.99 10.11 -7.23
C VAL A 118 3.54 11.15 -8.20
N TYR A 119 3.01 11.24 -9.43
CA TYR A 119 3.51 12.21 -10.39
C TYR A 119 3.24 13.65 -9.92
N ALA A 120 2.06 13.92 -9.37
CA ALA A 120 1.72 15.24 -8.79
C ALA A 120 2.67 15.58 -7.63
N ARG A 121 2.98 14.62 -6.77
CA ARG A 121 3.96 14.79 -5.68
C ARG A 121 5.34 15.14 -6.20
N HIS A 122 5.79 14.50 -7.29
CA HIS A 122 7.05 14.85 -7.95
C HIS A 122 7.01 16.26 -8.56
N GLN A 123 5.87 16.71 -9.10
CA GLN A 123 5.73 18.11 -9.53
C GLN A 123 5.85 19.07 -8.33
N GLY A 124 5.23 18.76 -7.20
CA GLY A 124 5.37 19.54 -5.97
C GLY A 124 6.83 19.64 -5.48
N MET A 125 7.62 18.57 -5.62
CA MET A 125 9.07 18.62 -5.34
C MET A 125 9.82 19.55 -6.30
N LYS A 126 9.56 19.46 -7.62
CA LYS A 126 10.16 20.34 -8.61
C LYS A 126 9.85 21.81 -8.35
N ASN A 127 8.59 22.10 -8.01
CA ASN A 127 8.17 23.47 -7.66
C ASN A 127 8.91 24.02 -6.43
N GLY A 128 9.32 23.12 -5.52
CA GLY A 128 10.15 23.44 -4.36
C GLY A 128 11.66 23.36 -4.63
N ASN A 129 12.10 23.30 -5.90
CA ASN A 129 13.51 23.16 -6.31
C ASN A 129 14.22 21.94 -5.66
N ARG A 130 13.48 20.84 -5.47
CA ARG A 130 14.03 19.59 -4.94
C ARG A 130 14.21 18.54 -6.04
N PRO A 131 15.26 17.72 -5.96
CA PRO A 131 15.46 16.62 -6.91
C PRO A 131 14.29 15.63 -6.83
N THR A 132 13.93 15.05 -7.97
CA THR A 132 12.92 14.01 -8.09
C THR A 132 13.55 12.69 -8.49
N LEU A 133 12.84 11.59 -8.23
CA LEU A 133 13.25 10.28 -8.68
C LEU A 133 13.17 10.19 -10.22
N ASN A 134 14.04 9.38 -10.80
CA ASN A 134 13.89 9.00 -12.20
C ASN A 134 12.74 7.98 -12.31
N THR A 135 11.65 8.40 -12.90
CA THR A 135 10.44 7.61 -13.10
C THR A 135 10.14 7.33 -14.57
N LYS A 136 11.16 7.43 -15.41
CA LYS A 136 11.05 7.09 -16.83
C LYS A 136 10.54 5.65 -16.98
N ASN A 137 9.57 5.44 -17.84
CA ASN A 137 8.93 4.17 -18.13
C ASN A 137 8.01 3.59 -17.02
N LEU A 138 7.72 4.33 -15.95
CA LEU A 138 6.81 3.88 -14.89
C LEU A 138 5.33 4.25 -15.12
N ARG A 139 5.00 4.85 -16.27
CA ARG A 139 3.64 5.24 -16.68
C ARG A 139 2.87 6.09 -15.65
N ILE A 140 3.54 6.65 -14.65
CA ILE A 140 2.89 7.44 -13.58
C ILE A 140 2.28 8.75 -14.10
N LYS A 141 2.81 9.29 -15.22
CA LYS A 141 2.22 10.46 -15.87
C LYS A 141 0.85 10.15 -16.48
N GLU A 142 0.68 8.97 -17.07
CA GLU A 142 -0.62 8.54 -17.61
C GLU A 142 -1.69 8.49 -16.50
N LEU A 143 -1.32 7.98 -15.32
CA LEU A 143 -2.22 7.95 -14.17
C LEU A 143 -2.55 9.37 -13.66
N TYR A 144 -1.59 10.28 -13.69
CA TYR A 144 -1.78 11.70 -13.36
C TYR A 144 -2.77 12.37 -14.32
N ASP A 145 -2.68 12.09 -15.61
CA ASP A 145 -3.54 12.67 -16.64
C ASP A 145 -5.01 12.21 -16.52
N LEU A 146 -5.26 11.09 -15.84
CA LEU A 146 -6.61 10.60 -15.52
C LEU A 146 -7.23 11.23 -14.25
N ASN A 147 -6.45 11.94 -13.46
CA ASN A 147 -6.93 12.57 -12.23
C ASN A 147 -7.65 13.89 -12.52
N THR A 148 -8.44 14.35 -11.54
CA THR A 148 -8.92 15.73 -11.54
C THR A 148 -7.78 16.72 -11.29
N LYS A 149 -7.90 17.92 -11.83
CA LYS A 149 -6.94 19.01 -11.60
C LYS A 149 -6.78 19.30 -10.10
N GLU A 150 -7.90 19.34 -9.39
CA GLU A 150 -7.93 19.59 -7.94
C GLU A 150 -7.15 18.55 -7.16
N PHE A 151 -7.33 17.25 -7.45
CA PHE A 151 -6.57 16.17 -6.82
C PHE A 151 -5.07 16.37 -7.02
N ASN A 152 -4.65 16.63 -8.25
CA ASN A 152 -3.24 16.82 -8.59
C ASN A 152 -2.62 18.04 -7.89
N GLU A 153 -3.36 19.17 -7.83
CA GLU A 153 -2.91 20.38 -7.13
C GLU A 153 -2.77 20.15 -5.62
N ASN A 154 -3.73 19.46 -5.01
CA ASN A 154 -3.70 19.15 -3.58
C ASN A 154 -2.52 18.25 -3.22
N GLU A 155 -2.23 17.24 -4.03
CA GLU A 155 -1.09 16.35 -3.82
C GLU A 155 0.26 17.07 -3.99
N ALA A 156 0.37 17.94 -4.98
CA ALA A 156 1.57 18.76 -5.19
C ALA A 156 1.80 19.74 -4.03
N LYS A 157 0.75 20.46 -3.61
CA LYS A 157 0.80 21.39 -2.46
C LYS A 157 1.15 20.66 -1.15
N GLY A 158 0.57 19.47 -0.95
CA GLY A 158 0.84 18.64 0.25
C GLY A 158 2.32 18.26 0.38
N ILE A 159 3.00 17.97 -0.72
CA ILE A 159 4.45 17.70 -0.70
C ILE A 159 5.24 18.99 -0.49
N SER A 160 4.92 20.08 -1.18
CA SER A 160 5.60 21.37 -1.00
C SER A 160 5.57 21.83 0.45
N SER A 161 4.41 21.70 1.13
CA SER A 161 4.26 22.05 2.55
C SER A 161 5.10 21.20 3.50
N ARG A 162 5.35 19.93 3.14
CA ARG A 162 6.21 19.05 3.95
C ARG A 162 7.69 19.39 3.79
N LEU A 163 8.09 19.86 2.61
CA LEU A 163 9.47 20.27 2.34
C LEU A 163 9.90 21.52 3.10
N THR A 164 8.96 22.39 3.47
CA THR A 164 9.24 23.59 4.27
C THR A 164 9.39 23.30 5.77
N LYS A 165 9.05 22.07 6.21
CA LYS A 165 9.12 21.65 7.62
C LYS A 165 10.36 20.78 7.93
N ILE A 166 11.20 20.50 6.94
CA ILE A 166 12.46 19.78 7.02
C ILE A 166 13.62 20.76 6.95
#